data_700b4595d3d45249f1d7758a39fa1110
#
_entry.id   700b4595d3d45249f1d7758a39fa1110
#
_cell.length_a   1.000
_cell.length_b   1.000
_cell.length_c   1.000
_cell.angle_alpha   90.00
_cell.angle_beta   90.00
_cell.angle_gamma   90.00
#
_symmetry.space_group_name_H-M   'P 1'
#
loop_
_entity.id
_entity.type
_entity.pdbx_description
1 polymer ?
#
loop_
_entity_poly.entity_id
_entity_poly.type
_entity_poly.pdbx_seq_one_letter_code
_entity_poly.pdbx_strand_id
1 'polypeptide(L)'
;MEKKGGKMRRCFTLLELLTVVIIIAILASIAIPQFFRAAERARASEGVHVLGVLRSAQLRYYAEHGGFTDNLSDLDIDIPEKSLKYFNSPSLNSSPDYADGTEETLVSITRNDKECGGYCGYTLSISDDSGKVKCTPAAGNKCPAGFASSY
;
A
#
# COMPACT_ATOMS: atom_id res chain seq x y z
N MET A 1 67.81 2.75 14.31
CA MET A 1 67.24 3.79 13.41
C MET A 1 66.06 3.17 12.63
N GLU A 2 64.84 3.42 13.07
CA GLU A 2 63.63 2.83 12.53
C GLU A 2 63.02 3.81 11.53
N LYS A 3 62.97 3.43 10.24
CA LYS A 3 62.38 4.23 9.18
C LYS A 3 60.83 4.14 9.28
N LYS A 4 60.20 5.16 9.82
CA LYS A 4 58.72 5.36 9.74
C LYS A 4 58.31 5.46 8.28
N GLY A 5 57.68 4.38 7.77
CA GLY A 5 57.05 4.36 6.46
C GLY A 5 55.93 5.39 6.39
N GLY A 6 56.11 6.42 5.60
CA GLY A 6 55.08 7.45 5.34
C GLY A 6 53.91 6.83 4.61
N LYS A 7 52.73 6.81 5.25
CA LYS A 7 51.48 6.37 4.67
C LYS A 7 51.10 7.39 3.57
N MET A 8 51.23 7.03 2.29
CA MET A 8 50.81 7.86 1.17
C MET A 8 49.29 8.11 1.27
N ARG A 9 48.91 9.35 1.54
CA ARG A 9 47.54 9.79 1.46
C ARG A 9 47.18 9.93 -0.01
N ARG A 10 46.25 9.10 -0.50
CA ARG A 10 45.72 9.25 -1.86
C ARG A 10 44.90 10.53 -1.88
N CYS A 11 45.34 11.51 -2.68
CA CYS A 11 44.58 12.75 -2.95
C CYS A 11 43.60 12.46 -4.06
N PHE A 12 42.34 12.69 -3.80
CA PHE A 12 41.27 12.64 -4.81
C PHE A 12 41.37 13.86 -5.73
N THR A 13 41.23 13.67 -7.05
CA THR A 13 41.18 14.78 -7.99
C THR A 13 39.78 15.33 -8.06
N LEU A 14 39.65 16.66 -8.33
CA LEU A 14 38.37 17.34 -8.51
C LEU A 14 37.55 16.73 -9.66
N LEU A 15 38.26 16.32 -10.73
CA LEU A 15 37.66 15.70 -11.91
C LEU A 15 37.09 14.30 -11.60
N GLU A 16 37.76 13.50 -10.76
CA GLU A 16 37.29 12.18 -10.35
C GLU A 16 36.01 12.29 -9.53
N LEU A 17 35.93 13.27 -8.62
CA LEU A 17 34.71 13.52 -7.86
C LEU A 17 33.56 13.99 -8.78
N LEU A 18 33.86 14.89 -9.73
CA LEU A 18 32.88 15.41 -10.68
C LEU A 18 32.25 14.29 -11.54
N THR A 19 33.09 13.41 -12.09
CA THR A 19 32.60 12.30 -12.92
C THR A 19 31.69 11.35 -12.13
N VAL A 20 32.04 11.06 -10.88
CA VAL A 20 31.22 10.19 -10.01
C VAL A 20 29.85 10.82 -9.73
N VAL A 21 29.78 12.12 -9.41
CA VAL A 21 28.49 12.74 -9.11
C VAL A 21 27.60 12.84 -10.35
N ILE A 22 28.17 13.03 -11.55
CA ILE A 22 27.39 13.02 -12.80
C ILE A 22 26.78 11.61 -13.04
N ILE A 23 27.56 10.55 -12.86
CA ILE A 23 27.08 9.18 -13.03
C ILE A 23 25.96 8.87 -12.04
N ILE A 24 26.16 9.22 -10.75
CA ILE A 24 25.12 9.02 -9.73
C ILE A 24 23.85 9.82 -10.07
N ALA A 25 23.98 11.07 -10.54
CA ALA A 25 22.83 11.90 -10.90
C ALA A 25 21.99 11.26 -12.02
N ILE A 26 22.64 10.70 -13.06
CA ILE A 26 21.96 10.01 -14.16
C ILE A 26 21.24 8.76 -13.64
N LEU A 27 21.91 7.93 -12.85
CA LEU A 27 21.30 6.72 -12.29
C LEU A 27 20.15 7.05 -11.35
N ALA A 28 20.30 8.04 -10.48
CA ALA A 28 19.26 8.49 -9.55
C ALA A 28 18.00 9.00 -10.27
N SER A 29 18.15 9.67 -11.40
CA SER A 29 17.01 10.19 -12.18
C SER A 29 16.04 9.07 -12.63
N ILE A 30 16.54 7.86 -12.86
CA ILE A 30 15.77 6.69 -13.24
C ILE A 30 15.31 5.89 -12.01
N ALA A 31 16.18 5.77 -11.01
CA ALA A 31 15.93 4.92 -9.84
C ALA A 31 14.87 5.50 -8.89
N ILE A 32 14.89 6.81 -8.66
CA ILE A 32 13.97 7.47 -7.70
C ILE A 32 12.49 7.25 -8.05
N PRO A 33 12.01 7.49 -9.30
CA PRO A 33 10.60 7.26 -9.61
C PRO A 33 10.20 5.78 -9.54
N GLN A 34 11.11 4.86 -9.82
CA GLN A 34 10.84 3.43 -9.67
C GLN A 34 10.73 3.02 -8.19
N PHE A 35 11.57 3.59 -7.34
CA PHE A 35 11.52 3.36 -5.90
C PHE A 35 10.17 3.76 -5.29
N PHE A 36 9.63 4.93 -5.63
CA PHE A 36 8.32 5.35 -5.14
C PHE A 36 7.19 4.42 -5.59
N ARG A 37 7.23 3.93 -6.83
CA ARG A 37 6.25 2.94 -7.32
C ARG A 37 6.34 1.62 -6.55
N ALA A 38 7.54 1.13 -6.29
CA ALA A 38 7.75 -0.11 -5.54
C ALA A 38 7.32 0.03 -4.07
N ALA A 39 7.67 1.14 -3.43
CA ALA A 39 7.27 1.44 -2.06
C ALA A 39 5.75 1.51 -1.91
N GLU A 40 5.05 2.17 -2.85
CA GLU A 40 3.59 2.26 -2.78
C GLU A 40 2.90 0.92 -3.04
N ARG A 41 3.45 0.09 -3.91
CA ARG A 41 2.97 -1.28 -4.10
C ARG A 41 3.09 -2.11 -2.81
N ALA A 42 4.20 -1.96 -2.08
CA ALA A 42 4.39 -2.64 -0.80
C ALA A 42 3.37 -2.17 0.26
N ARG A 43 3.07 -0.86 0.30
CA ARG A 43 2.02 -0.31 1.18
C ARG A 43 0.62 -0.83 0.79
N ALA A 44 0.32 -0.87 -0.50
CA ALA A 44 -0.95 -1.41 -0.98
C ALA A 44 -1.14 -2.89 -0.63
N SER A 45 -0.07 -3.68 -0.62
CA SER A 45 -0.15 -5.10 -0.22
C SER A 45 -0.51 -5.28 1.25
N GLU A 46 -0.08 -4.35 2.14
CA GLU A 46 -0.55 -4.31 3.53
C GLU A 46 -2.06 -4.08 3.59
N GLY A 47 -2.57 -3.13 2.81
CA GLY A 47 -4.00 -2.86 2.70
C GLY A 47 -4.80 -4.07 2.21
N VAL A 48 -4.30 -4.77 1.20
CA VAL A 48 -4.93 -5.99 0.68
C VAL A 48 -4.99 -7.09 1.73
N HIS A 49 -3.92 -7.25 2.52
CA HIS A 49 -3.91 -8.23 3.61
C HIS A 49 -5.01 -7.93 4.64
N VAL A 50 -5.14 -6.67 5.05
CA VAL A 50 -6.20 -6.25 6.00
C VAL A 50 -7.59 -6.46 5.42
N LEU A 51 -7.81 -6.13 4.14
CA LEU A 51 -9.09 -6.41 3.46
C LEU A 51 -9.43 -7.90 3.45
N GLY A 52 -8.45 -8.77 3.21
CA GLY A 52 -8.64 -10.22 3.24
C GLY A 52 -9.03 -10.75 4.61
N VAL A 53 -8.42 -10.24 5.67
CA VAL A 53 -8.75 -10.60 7.06
C VAL A 53 -10.16 -10.14 7.40
N LEU A 54 -10.51 -8.89 7.07
CA LEU A 54 -11.85 -8.35 7.31
C LEU A 54 -12.94 -9.09 6.53
N ARG A 55 -12.68 -9.41 5.26
CA ARG A 55 -13.62 -10.22 4.47
C ARG A 55 -13.85 -11.58 5.11
N SER A 56 -12.79 -12.25 5.58
CA SER A 56 -12.93 -13.54 6.24
C SER A 56 -13.75 -13.46 7.53
N ALA A 57 -13.58 -12.38 8.30
CA ALA A 57 -14.37 -12.14 9.51
C ALA A 57 -15.84 -11.85 9.17
N GLN A 58 -16.11 -11.05 8.15
CA GLN A 58 -17.45 -10.77 7.67
C GLN A 58 -18.17 -12.04 7.18
N LEU A 59 -17.48 -12.93 6.49
CA LEU A 59 -18.06 -14.20 6.05
C LEU A 59 -18.38 -15.14 7.22
N ARG A 60 -17.57 -15.13 8.28
CA ARG A 60 -17.90 -15.87 9.52
C ARG A 60 -19.12 -15.27 10.20
N TYR A 61 -19.16 -13.95 10.33
CA TYR A 61 -20.31 -13.26 10.90
C TYR A 61 -21.60 -13.56 10.11
N TYR A 62 -21.52 -13.53 8.77
CA TYR A 62 -22.64 -13.88 7.90
C TYR A 62 -23.12 -15.33 8.13
N ALA A 63 -22.21 -16.29 8.28
CA ALA A 63 -22.55 -17.68 8.53
C ALA A 63 -23.29 -17.90 9.88
N GLU A 64 -23.03 -17.05 10.86
CA GLU A 64 -23.64 -17.13 12.19
C GLU A 64 -24.95 -16.34 12.29
N HIS A 65 -25.05 -15.19 11.63
CA HIS A 65 -26.15 -14.23 11.81
C HIS A 65 -27.05 -14.08 10.57
N GLY A 66 -26.64 -14.62 9.41
CA GLY A 66 -27.42 -14.54 8.16
C GLY A 66 -27.36 -13.17 7.47
N GLY A 67 -26.45 -12.28 7.87
CA GLY A 67 -26.24 -10.96 7.28
C GLY A 67 -24.86 -10.42 7.58
N PHE A 68 -24.39 -9.41 6.85
CA PHE A 68 -23.13 -8.71 7.12
C PHE A 68 -23.33 -7.58 8.15
N THR A 69 -22.25 -7.15 8.81
CA THR A 69 -22.28 -6.01 9.74
C THR A 69 -21.52 -4.82 9.19
N ASP A 70 -21.97 -3.60 9.53
CA ASP A 70 -21.24 -2.36 9.31
C ASP A 70 -20.41 -1.92 10.52
N ASN A 71 -20.49 -2.68 11.62
CA ASN A 71 -19.80 -2.37 12.86
C ASN A 71 -18.59 -3.30 13.06
N LEU A 72 -17.39 -2.72 13.12
CA LEU A 72 -16.14 -3.46 13.29
C LEU A 72 -16.08 -4.22 14.63
N SER A 73 -16.77 -3.72 15.66
CA SER A 73 -16.79 -4.33 16.99
C SER A 73 -17.57 -5.65 17.06
N ASP A 74 -18.40 -5.94 16.06
CA ASP A 74 -19.18 -7.18 16.01
C ASP A 74 -18.36 -8.33 15.42
N LEU A 75 -17.23 -8.02 14.80
CA LEU A 75 -16.35 -9.02 14.21
C LEU A 75 -15.42 -9.62 15.27
N ASP A 76 -15.11 -10.89 15.11
CA ASP A 76 -14.20 -11.67 15.97
C ASP A 76 -12.71 -11.37 15.77
N ILE A 77 -12.40 -10.14 15.35
CA ILE A 77 -11.05 -9.69 15.07
C ILE A 77 -10.74 -8.38 15.77
N ASP A 78 -9.52 -8.26 16.25
CA ASP A 78 -8.98 -7.01 16.77
C ASP A 78 -8.02 -6.40 15.74
N ILE A 79 -8.42 -5.29 15.14
CA ILE A 79 -7.54 -4.49 14.27
C ILE A 79 -7.16 -3.25 15.08
N PRO A 80 -5.95 -3.20 15.66
CA PRO A 80 -5.51 -2.02 16.35
C PRO A 80 -5.50 -0.83 15.39
N GLU A 81 -6.16 0.27 15.72
CA GLU A 81 -6.21 1.48 14.89
C GLU A 81 -4.82 1.98 14.48
N LYS A 82 -3.81 1.69 15.30
CA LYS A 82 -2.40 2.02 15.03
C LYS A 82 -1.71 1.09 14.03
N SER A 83 -2.30 -0.05 13.68
CA SER A 83 -1.70 -1.00 12.73
C SER A 83 -1.79 -0.52 11.29
N LEU A 84 -2.75 0.37 10.99
CA LEU A 84 -2.93 0.95 9.67
C LEU A 84 -2.16 2.28 9.54
N LYS A 85 -0.84 2.18 9.42
CA LYS A 85 0.01 3.37 9.31
C LYS A 85 -0.31 4.24 8.08
N TYR A 86 -0.66 3.61 6.98
CA TYR A 86 -0.83 4.25 5.66
C TYR A 86 -2.28 4.29 5.18
N PHE A 87 -3.21 3.71 5.92
CA PHE A 87 -4.62 3.68 5.58
C PHE A 87 -5.47 4.25 6.71
N ASN A 88 -6.65 4.73 6.35
CA ASN A 88 -7.66 5.14 7.31
C ASN A 88 -8.39 3.89 7.87
N SER A 89 -9.22 4.09 8.88
CA SER A 89 -10.08 3.03 9.40
C SER A 89 -10.90 2.37 8.29
N PRO A 90 -11.05 1.03 8.32
CA PRO A 90 -11.87 0.33 7.34
C PRO A 90 -13.33 0.80 7.39
N SER A 91 -13.98 0.81 6.23
CA SER A 91 -15.42 0.95 6.10
C SER A 91 -16.01 -0.40 5.72
N LEU A 92 -16.95 -0.87 6.51
CA LEU A 92 -17.70 -2.09 6.29
C LEU A 92 -19.03 -1.76 5.63
N ASN A 93 -19.57 -2.69 4.84
CA ASN A 93 -20.89 -2.60 4.23
C ASN A 93 -21.73 -3.79 4.70
N SER A 94 -22.90 -3.49 5.26
CA SER A 94 -23.86 -4.49 5.73
C SER A 94 -24.94 -4.84 4.69
N SER A 95 -24.94 -4.14 3.55
CA SER A 95 -25.98 -4.27 2.53
C SER A 95 -25.73 -5.32 1.44
N PRO A 96 -24.51 -5.88 1.23
CA PRO A 96 -24.32 -6.87 0.18
C PRO A 96 -25.26 -8.06 0.37
N ASP A 97 -25.92 -8.47 -0.69
CA ASP A 97 -26.69 -9.71 -0.73
C ASP A 97 -25.83 -10.80 -1.38
N TYR A 98 -25.18 -11.59 -0.55
CA TYR A 98 -24.32 -12.69 -1.00
C TYR A 98 -25.05 -13.73 -1.87
N ALA A 99 -26.37 -13.75 -1.79
CA ALA A 99 -27.20 -14.75 -2.50
C ALA A 99 -27.62 -14.34 -3.90
N ASP A 100 -27.51 -13.06 -4.27
CA ASP A 100 -27.99 -12.57 -5.57
C ASP A 100 -26.99 -12.74 -6.73
N GLY A 101 -25.72 -13.10 -6.42
CA GLY A 101 -24.65 -13.32 -7.38
C GLY A 101 -24.10 -12.03 -7.99
N THR A 102 -24.43 -10.85 -7.46
CA THR A 102 -23.80 -9.59 -7.86
C THR A 102 -22.56 -9.30 -7.02
N GLU A 103 -21.49 -8.82 -7.69
CA GLU A 103 -20.26 -8.43 -6.97
C GLU A 103 -20.44 -7.05 -6.32
N GLU A 104 -20.67 -7.02 -5.02
CA GLU A 104 -20.74 -5.79 -4.26
C GLU A 104 -19.48 -5.57 -3.39
N THR A 105 -19.25 -4.33 -3.00
CA THR A 105 -18.15 -4.00 -2.09
C THR A 105 -18.53 -4.35 -0.66
N LEU A 106 -17.81 -5.30 -0.07
CA LEU A 106 -18.01 -5.72 1.31
C LEU A 106 -17.19 -4.87 2.30
N VAL A 107 -15.93 -4.64 1.98
CA VAL A 107 -15.00 -3.86 2.82
C VAL A 107 -14.18 -2.94 1.95
N SER A 108 -13.94 -1.73 2.44
CA SER A 108 -13.04 -0.78 1.80
C SER A 108 -12.11 -0.09 2.79
N ILE A 109 -10.92 0.27 2.33
CA ILE A 109 -9.95 1.10 3.06
C ILE A 109 -9.39 2.17 2.15
N THR A 110 -9.21 3.37 2.68
CA THR A 110 -8.71 4.52 1.91
C THR A 110 -7.29 4.85 2.34
N ARG A 111 -6.41 5.04 1.37
CA ARG A 111 -5.04 5.50 1.56
C ARG A 111 -5.05 6.90 2.15
N ASN A 112 -4.38 7.10 3.29
CA ASN A 112 -4.23 8.42 3.88
C ASN A 112 -3.16 9.25 3.13
N ASP A 113 -3.07 10.55 3.43
CA ASP A 113 -2.17 11.48 2.74
C ASP A 113 -0.72 11.45 3.24
N LYS A 114 -0.36 10.50 4.12
CA LYS A 114 0.99 10.39 4.65
C LYS A 114 1.93 9.79 3.62
N GLU A 115 3.01 10.51 3.28
CA GLU A 115 4.12 10.02 2.43
C GLU A 115 3.68 9.41 1.08
N CYS A 116 2.69 9.98 0.42
CA CYS A 116 2.02 9.31 -0.70
C CYS A 116 2.62 9.54 -2.09
N GLY A 117 3.47 10.55 -2.30
CA GLY A 117 4.25 10.70 -3.55
C GLY A 117 3.44 10.65 -4.86
N GLY A 118 2.20 11.16 -4.88
CA GLY A 118 1.28 11.11 -6.03
C GLY A 118 0.34 9.88 -6.05
N TYR A 119 0.31 9.10 -4.98
CA TYR A 119 -0.59 7.97 -4.76
C TYR A 119 -1.49 8.19 -3.54
N CYS A 120 -2.00 9.40 -3.36
CA CYS A 120 -2.83 9.75 -2.20
C CYS A 120 -4.28 9.36 -2.41
N GLY A 121 -4.99 9.06 -1.32
CA GLY A 121 -6.45 8.99 -1.31
C GLY A 121 -7.10 7.93 -2.21
N TYR A 122 -6.36 6.96 -2.74
CA TYR A 122 -7.01 5.86 -3.44
C TYR A 122 -7.71 4.94 -2.43
N THR A 123 -8.81 4.34 -2.84
CA THR A 123 -9.55 3.36 -2.04
C THR A 123 -9.33 1.97 -2.60
N LEU A 124 -8.94 1.05 -1.74
CA LEU A 124 -8.96 -0.38 -2.02
C LEU A 124 -10.26 -0.95 -1.47
N SER A 125 -10.96 -1.73 -2.29
CA SER A 125 -12.18 -2.42 -1.90
C SER A 125 -12.09 -3.89 -2.27
N ILE A 126 -12.71 -4.74 -1.45
CA ILE A 126 -12.81 -6.18 -1.70
C ILE A 126 -14.28 -6.54 -1.85
N SER A 127 -14.58 -7.36 -2.86
CA SER A 127 -15.94 -7.83 -3.09
C SER A 127 -16.33 -8.98 -2.18
N ASP A 128 -17.61 -9.12 -1.94
CA ASP A 128 -18.24 -10.18 -1.15
C ASP A 128 -18.09 -11.55 -1.79
N ASP A 129 -18.49 -11.71 -3.04
CA ASP A 129 -18.53 -12.99 -3.75
C ASP A 129 -17.11 -13.45 -4.18
N SER A 130 -16.49 -12.78 -5.11
CA SER A 130 -15.23 -13.25 -5.71
C SER A 130 -13.98 -12.98 -4.85
N GLY A 131 -14.06 -12.09 -3.86
CA GLY A 131 -12.90 -11.63 -3.11
C GLY A 131 -11.89 -10.85 -3.94
N LYS A 132 -12.27 -10.36 -5.11
CA LYS A 132 -11.40 -9.52 -5.95
C LYS A 132 -11.20 -8.16 -5.30
N VAL A 133 -9.96 -7.71 -5.35
CA VAL A 133 -9.59 -6.38 -4.87
C VAL A 133 -9.60 -5.42 -6.04
N LYS A 134 -10.39 -4.35 -5.90
CA LYS A 134 -10.45 -3.22 -6.83
C LYS A 134 -9.77 -2.00 -6.22
N CYS A 135 -9.22 -1.15 -7.04
CA CYS A 135 -8.67 0.14 -6.61
C CYS A 135 -9.40 1.26 -7.33
N THR A 136 -9.91 2.20 -6.56
CA THR A 136 -10.54 3.42 -7.06
C THR A 136 -9.64 4.61 -6.73
N PRO A 137 -9.08 5.32 -7.73
CA PRO A 137 -8.22 6.46 -7.48
C PRO A 137 -9.06 7.68 -7.05
N ALA A 138 -8.55 8.47 -6.13
CA ALA A 138 -9.10 9.81 -5.89
C ALA A 138 -8.81 10.73 -7.08
N ALA A 139 -9.59 11.82 -7.20
CA ALA A 139 -9.46 12.76 -8.31
C ALA A 139 -8.01 13.26 -8.47
N GLY A 140 -7.44 13.09 -9.66
CA GLY A 140 -6.06 13.48 -9.99
C GLY A 140 -4.96 12.52 -9.53
N ASN A 141 -5.28 11.45 -8.84
CA ASN A 141 -4.34 10.45 -8.33
C ASN A 141 -4.39 9.14 -9.13
N LYS A 142 -3.50 8.21 -8.79
CA LYS A 142 -3.35 6.93 -9.47
C LYS A 142 -3.39 5.78 -8.47
N CYS A 143 -3.92 4.66 -8.92
CA CYS A 143 -3.77 3.39 -8.23
C CYS A 143 -2.35 2.83 -8.36
N PRO A 144 -1.84 2.10 -7.36
CA PRO A 144 -0.59 1.36 -7.50
C PRO A 144 -0.66 0.37 -8.66
N ALA A 145 0.46 0.19 -9.36
CA ALA A 145 0.50 -0.75 -10.47
C ALA A 145 0.23 -2.20 -9.98
N GLY A 146 -0.63 -2.91 -10.68
CA GLY A 146 -1.02 -4.28 -10.37
C GLY A 146 -2.42 -4.42 -9.76
N PHE A 147 -3.11 -3.31 -9.47
CA PHE A 147 -4.51 -3.32 -9.08
C PHE A 147 -5.39 -2.89 -10.24
N ALA A 148 -6.49 -3.61 -10.48
CA ALA A 148 -7.47 -3.20 -11.47
C ALA A 148 -8.12 -1.90 -10.99
N SER A 149 -8.06 -0.85 -11.84
CA SER A 149 -8.92 0.32 -11.65
C SER A 149 -10.33 -0.08 -12.03
N SER A 150 -11.32 0.15 -11.15
CA SER A 150 -12.72 0.14 -11.57
C SER A 150 -12.93 1.32 -12.52
N TYR A 151 -13.37 1.04 -13.73
CA TYR A 151 -13.90 2.05 -14.64
C TYR A 151 -15.36 2.28 -14.29
#